data_077726b9dba9acacb05216dd47589a41
#
_entry.id   077726b9dba9acacb05216dd47589a41
#
_cell.length_a   1.000
_cell.length_b   1.000
_cell.length_c   1.000
_cell.angle_alpha   90.00
_cell.angle_beta   90.00
_cell.angle_gamma   90.00
#
_symmetry.space_group_name_H-M   'P 1'
#
loop_
_entity.id
_entity.type
_entity.pdbx_description
1 polymer ?
#
loop_
_entity_poly.entity_id
_entity_poly.type
_entity_poly.pdbx_seq_one_letter_code
_entity_poly.pdbx_strand_id
1 'polypeptide(L)'
;MKKKFLMIVIAVFAMGNVATMAQKDGSKISFGVKGEVNSSFNICKNLPLVRETTNGFGANAGVFLKRDILENLAFQVELLGQYKKSGFQTLTSELELSTWGIEVPAYIMGQFKVGSGLFYFGAGPYGIALFTAEMNDVDVLKENNYFSLSRWNLGVGMIAGFELKCGLQFNVNYKYAMFNSLQNADVANMIENTASIGIGYRF
;
A
#
# COMPACT_ATOMS: atom_id res chain seq x y z
N MET A 1 -16.93 13.51 -1.37
CA MET A 1 -15.51 13.32 -1.80
C MET A 1 -14.54 14.29 -1.12
N LYS A 2 -14.79 15.62 -1.11
CA LYS A 2 -13.90 16.63 -0.49
C LYS A 2 -13.59 16.40 1.00
N LYS A 3 -14.54 15.90 1.80
CA LYS A 3 -14.34 15.65 3.25
C LYS A 3 -13.37 14.48 3.54
N LYS A 4 -13.35 13.42 2.71
CA LYS A 4 -12.44 12.27 2.88
C LYS A 4 -10.99 12.63 2.51
N PHE A 5 -10.80 13.41 1.44
CA PHE A 5 -9.50 13.95 1.06
C PHE A 5 -8.95 14.89 2.15
N LEU A 6 -9.80 15.73 2.71
CA LEU A 6 -9.43 16.63 3.81
C LEU A 6 -8.97 15.86 5.06
N MET A 7 -9.59 14.73 5.39
CA MET A 7 -9.16 13.89 6.53
C MET A 7 -7.77 13.27 6.33
N ILE A 8 -7.44 12.85 5.11
CA ILE A 8 -6.10 12.31 4.80
C ILE A 8 -5.06 13.43 4.87
N VAL A 9 -5.36 14.59 4.30
CA VAL A 9 -4.49 15.79 4.39
C VAL A 9 -4.30 16.23 5.83
N ILE A 10 -5.37 16.23 6.64
CA ILE A 10 -5.30 16.57 8.08
C ILE A 10 -4.48 15.51 8.84
N ALA A 11 -4.61 14.22 8.53
CA ALA A 11 -3.80 13.17 9.15
C ALA A 11 -2.31 13.34 8.81
N VAL A 12 -1.97 13.63 7.55
CA VAL A 12 -0.59 13.93 7.12
C VAL A 12 -0.07 15.24 7.76
N PHE A 13 -0.91 16.27 7.86
CA PHE A 13 -0.55 17.55 8.52
C PHE A 13 -0.43 17.42 10.04
N ALA A 14 -1.28 16.61 10.69
CA ALA A 14 -1.15 16.30 12.13
C ALA A 14 0.16 15.56 12.42
N MET A 15 0.60 14.69 11.51
CA MET A 15 1.92 14.04 11.60
C MET A 15 3.07 15.02 11.42
N GLY A 16 2.93 16.05 10.59
CA GLY A 16 3.91 17.13 10.42
C GLY A 16 4.13 17.96 11.71
N ASN A 17 3.06 18.22 12.46
CA ASN A 17 3.16 18.95 13.74
C ASN A 17 3.80 18.11 14.86
N VAL A 18 3.65 16.78 14.81
CA VAL A 18 4.37 15.87 15.71
C VAL A 18 5.89 15.92 15.43
N ALA A 19 6.28 16.10 14.16
CA ALA A 19 7.69 16.23 13.78
C ALA A 19 8.35 17.50 14.33
N THR A 20 7.62 18.63 14.43
CA THR A 20 8.18 19.90 14.98
C THR A 20 8.30 19.90 16.49
N MET A 21 7.48 19.17 17.23
CA MET A 21 7.62 19.03 18.68
C MET A 21 8.78 18.13 19.12
N ALA A 22 9.26 17.26 18.23
CA ALA A 22 10.28 16.27 18.54
C ALA A 22 11.72 16.70 18.26
N GLN A 23 11.95 17.87 17.74
CA GLN A 23 13.30 18.44 17.57
C GLN A 23 14.01 18.72 18.91
N LYS A 24 13.28 18.59 20.03
CA LYS A 24 13.81 18.85 21.37
C LYS A 24 14.43 17.63 22.05
N ASP A 25 14.19 16.41 21.54
CA ASP A 25 14.62 15.15 22.17
C ASP A 25 15.28 14.24 21.14
N GLY A 26 16.51 14.44 20.75
CA GLY A 26 17.42 13.44 20.15
C GLY A 26 16.87 12.42 19.11
N SER A 27 15.61 12.52 18.70
CA SER A 27 14.98 11.58 17.77
C SER A 27 15.53 11.81 16.36
N LYS A 28 16.18 10.78 15.82
CA LYS A 28 16.74 10.81 14.46
C LYS A 28 15.62 10.64 13.44
N ILE A 29 15.44 11.64 12.58
CA ILE A 29 14.62 11.53 11.37
C ILE A 29 15.56 11.15 10.23
N SER A 30 15.20 10.15 9.48
CA SER A 30 15.89 9.70 8.28
C SER A 30 14.91 9.54 7.14
N PHE A 31 15.38 9.65 5.92
CA PHE A 31 14.60 9.44 4.71
C PHE A 31 15.28 8.42 3.81
N GLY A 32 14.52 7.88 2.88
CA GLY A 32 15.07 6.90 1.95
C GLY A 32 14.17 6.71 0.74
N VAL A 33 14.64 5.85 -0.16
CA VAL A 33 13.94 5.41 -1.36
C VAL A 33 13.64 3.93 -1.25
N LYS A 34 12.57 3.48 -1.91
CA LYS A 34 12.11 2.10 -1.85
C LYS A 34 11.51 1.67 -3.18
N GLY A 35 11.78 0.43 -3.57
CA GLY A 35 11.13 -0.24 -4.68
C GLY A 35 10.63 -1.62 -4.25
N GLU A 36 9.47 -2.04 -4.75
CA GLU A 36 8.83 -3.32 -4.42
C GLU A 36 8.26 -3.96 -5.67
N VAL A 37 8.31 -5.27 -5.73
CA VAL A 37 7.46 -6.07 -6.61
C VAL A 37 6.39 -6.74 -5.76
N ASN A 38 5.16 -6.80 -6.26
CA ASN A 38 4.04 -7.30 -5.51
C ASN A 38 3.19 -8.29 -6.31
N SER A 39 2.55 -9.19 -5.59
CA SER A 39 1.52 -10.08 -6.08
C SER A 39 0.25 -9.85 -5.30
N SER A 40 -0.87 -9.63 -5.99
CA SER A 40 -2.19 -9.45 -5.36
C SER A 40 -3.05 -10.68 -5.55
N PHE A 41 -3.77 -11.02 -4.49
CA PHE A 41 -4.70 -12.12 -4.40
C PHE A 41 -6.10 -11.55 -4.16
N ASN A 42 -6.98 -11.71 -5.15
CA ASN A 42 -8.34 -11.22 -5.03
C ASN A 42 -9.25 -12.31 -4.47
N ILE A 43 -9.90 -12.03 -3.34
CA ILE A 43 -10.94 -12.89 -2.78
C ILE A 43 -12.28 -12.33 -3.28
N CYS A 44 -12.82 -12.97 -4.32
CA CYS A 44 -14.13 -12.63 -4.88
C CYS A 44 -15.20 -13.54 -4.27
N LYS A 45 -16.25 -12.94 -3.71
CA LYS A 45 -17.44 -13.66 -3.24
C LYS A 45 -18.66 -13.17 -4.01
N ASN A 46 -19.50 -14.12 -4.48
CA ASN A 46 -20.77 -13.84 -5.15
C ASN A 46 -20.68 -13.06 -6.47
N LEU A 47 -19.62 -13.26 -7.26
CA LEU A 47 -19.53 -12.77 -8.64
C LEU A 47 -19.98 -13.86 -9.60
N PRO A 48 -21.22 -13.79 -10.18
CA PRO A 48 -21.81 -14.91 -10.93
C PRO A 48 -21.12 -15.19 -12.28
N LEU A 49 -20.25 -14.31 -12.76
CA LEU A 49 -19.57 -14.42 -14.07
C LEU A 49 -18.06 -14.65 -13.97
N VAL A 50 -17.45 -14.56 -12.78
CA VAL A 50 -16.02 -14.77 -12.58
C VAL A 50 -15.79 -16.18 -12.06
N ARG A 51 -15.16 -17.01 -12.87
CA ARG A 51 -14.89 -18.42 -12.55
C ARG A 51 -13.62 -18.59 -11.72
N GLU A 52 -12.59 -17.82 -12.03
CA GLU A 52 -11.31 -17.79 -11.30
C GLU A 52 -10.71 -16.39 -11.36
N THR A 53 -10.12 -15.94 -10.26
CA THR A 53 -9.29 -14.73 -10.21
C THR A 53 -7.85 -15.14 -10.36
N THR A 54 -7.20 -14.64 -11.39
CA THR A 54 -5.75 -14.82 -11.56
C THR A 54 -5.02 -13.84 -10.65
N ASN A 55 -3.91 -14.27 -10.08
CA ASN A 55 -3.08 -13.41 -9.26
C ASN A 55 -2.63 -12.19 -10.08
N GLY A 56 -2.78 -10.99 -9.49
CA GLY A 56 -2.24 -9.78 -10.05
C GLY A 56 -0.77 -9.64 -9.73
N PHE A 57 -0.01 -9.00 -10.64
CA PHE A 57 1.37 -8.62 -10.43
C PHE A 57 1.53 -7.12 -10.59
N GLY A 58 2.45 -6.54 -9.81
CA GLY A 58 2.69 -5.11 -9.86
C GLY A 58 4.04 -4.72 -9.29
N ALA A 59 4.28 -3.41 -9.34
CA ALA A 59 5.47 -2.80 -8.76
C ALA A 59 5.08 -1.48 -8.09
N ASN A 60 5.76 -1.19 -6.99
CA ASN A 60 5.67 0.08 -6.29
C ASN A 60 7.07 0.70 -6.21
N ALA A 61 7.14 2.02 -6.33
CA ALA A 61 8.39 2.75 -6.10
C ALA A 61 8.10 4.12 -5.49
N GLY A 62 8.98 4.56 -4.59
CA GLY A 62 8.78 5.86 -3.94
C GLY A 62 9.78 6.14 -2.84
N VAL A 63 9.34 6.96 -1.90
CA VAL A 63 10.16 7.46 -0.80
C VAL A 63 9.54 7.09 0.54
N PHE A 64 10.36 7.05 1.59
CA PHE A 64 9.90 6.89 2.95
C PHE A 64 10.59 7.88 3.89
N LEU A 65 9.86 8.23 4.95
CA LEU A 65 10.36 8.97 6.09
C LEU A 65 10.25 8.07 7.33
N LYS A 66 11.37 7.88 8.03
CA LYS A 66 11.44 7.09 9.26
C LYS A 66 11.89 7.99 10.41
N ARG A 67 11.24 7.85 11.54
CA ARG A 67 11.58 8.51 12.80
C ARG A 67 11.77 7.47 13.88
N ASP A 68 12.96 7.43 14.45
CA ASP A 68 13.24 6.63 15.63
C ASP A 68 12.68 7.34 16.88
N ILE A 69 11.69 6.72 17.53
CA ILE A 69 11.02 7.22 18.74
C ILE A 69 11.81 6.79 19.98
N LEU A 70 12.20 5.51 19.99
CA LEU A 70 13.03 4.86 20.99
C LEU A 70 14.10 4.02 20.28
N GLU A 71 15.07 3.49 21.04
CA GLU A 71 16.10 2.62 20.45
C GLU A 71 15.52 1.41 19.70
N ASN A 72 14.38 0.89 20.17
CA ASN A 72 13.71 -0.29 19.65
C ASN A 72 12.33 0.01 19.03
N LEU A 73 11.94 1.28 18.89
CA LEU A 73 10.66 1.69 18.33
C LEU A 73 10.84 2.81 17.32
N ALA A 74 10.27 2.65 16.13
CA ALA A 74 10.27 3.64 15.07
C ALA A 74 8.87 3.82 14.47
N PHE A 75 8.66 4.97 13.84
CA PHE A 75 7.52 5.28 13.01
C PHE A 75 7.99 5.53 11.58
N GLN A 76 7.33 4.94 10.59
CA GLN A 76 7.67 5.12 9.18
C GLN A 76 6.42 5.43 8.37
N VAL A 77 6.51 6.43 7.51
CA VAL A 77 5.49 6.76 6.49
C VAL A 77 6.15 6.64 5.13
N GLU A 78 5.43 6.06 4.18
CA GLU A 78 5.89 5.90 2.81
C GLU A 78 4.95 6.61 1.85
N LEU A 79 5.48 7.05 0.71
CA LEU A 79 4.73 7.57 -0.43
C LEU A 79 5.20 6.81 -1.67
N LEU A 80 4.36 5.90 -2.16
CA LEU A 80 4.70 4.97 -3.23
C LEU A 80 3.78 5.18 -4.43
N GLY A 81 4.37 5.38 -5.61
CA GLY A 81 3.67 5.18 -6.87
C GLY A 81 3.44 3.70 -7.10
N GLN A 82 2.23 3.30 -7.43
CA GLN A 82 1.80 1.93 -7.61
C GLN A 82 1.36 1.67 -9.03
N TYR A 83 1.82 0.56 -9.61
CA TYR A 83 1.31 -0.03 -10.84
C TYR A 83 0.95 -1.48 -10.59
N LYS A 84 -0.25 -1.91 -11.02
CA LYS A 84 -0.70 -3.30 -10.94
C LYS A 84 -1.42 -3.73 -12.20
N LYS A 85 -1.23 -5.01 -12.56
CA LYS A 85 -1.98 -5.73 -13.57
C LYS A 85 -2.61 -6.96 -12.95
N SER A 86 -3.90 -7.18 -13.18
CA SER A 86 -4.66 -8.35 -12.71
C SER A 86 -5.46 -8.93 -13.85
N GLY A 87 -5.42 -10.25 -13.99
CA GLY A 87 -6.24 -10.98 -14.97
C GLY A 87 -7.50 -11.54 -14.33
N PHE A 88 -8.62 -11.49 -15.04
CA PHE A 88 -9.87 -12.13 -14.67
C PHE A 88 -10.29 -13.07 -15.79
N GLN A 89 -10.48 -14.35 -15.49
CA GLN A 89 -11.01 -15.32 -16.44
C GLN A 89 -12.54 -15.37 -16.34
N THR A 90 -13.18 -14.97 -17.42
CA THR A 90 -14.63 -15.11 -17.62
C THR A 90 -14.91 -16.32 -18.52
N LEU A 91 -16.15 -16.80 -18.58
CA LEU A 91 -16.54 -17.95 -19.39
C LEU A 91 -16.23 -17.81 -20.90
N THR A 92 -16.07 -16.57 -21.39
CA THR A 92 -15.92 -16.26 -22.82
C THR A 92 -14.69 -15.40 -23.15
N SER A 93 -14.00 -14.82 -22.18
CA SER A 93 -12.90 -13.87 -22.43
C SER A 93 -11.97 -13.76 -21.24
N GLU A 94 -10.70 -13.46 -21.50
CA GLU A 94 -9.76 -12.99 -20.49
C GLU A 94 -9.85 -11.46 -20.44
N LEU A 95 -10.07 -10.92 -19.24
CA LEU A 95 -10.11 -9.49 -18.98
C LEU A 95 -8.85 -9.09 -18.23
N GLU A 96 -8.13 -8.10 -18.73
CA GLU A 96 -6.95 -7.54 -18.08
C GLU A 96 -7.31 -6.19 -17.43
N LEU A 97 -7.09 -6.07 -16.14
CA LEU A 97 -7.25 -4.84 -15.37
C LEU A 97 -5.88 -4.24 -15.07
N SER A 98 -5.61 -3.06 -15.58
CA SER A 98 -4.44 -2.25 -15.25
C SER A 98 -4.84 -1.10 -14.32
N THR A 99 -4.06 -0.89 -13.25
CA THR A 99 -4.31 0.20 -12.32
C THR A 99 -3.04 0.99 -12.03
N TRP A 100 -3.18 2.33 -11.96
CA TRP A 100 -2.16 3.25 -11.50
C TRP A 100 -2.69 4.06 -10.33
N GLY A 101 -1.85 4.26 -9.33
CA GLY A 101 -2.24 5.00 -8.14
C GLY A 101 -1.06 5.43 -7.28
N ILE A 102 -1.41 6.05 -6.16
CA ILE A 102 -0.50 6.35 -5.06
C ILE A 102 -0.94 5.57 -3.84
N GLU A 103 0.03 5.00 -3.15
CA GLU A 103 -0.14 4.29 -1.89
C GLU A 103 0.61 5.03 -0.78
N VAL A 104 -0.04 5.18 0.38
CA VAL A 104 0.53 5.82 1.58
C VAL A 104 0.35 4.90 2.77
N PRO A 105 1.32 4.02 3.06
CA PRO A 105 1.35 3.25 4.31
C PRO A 105 2.02 4.03 5.43
N ALA A 106 1.57 3.77 6.67
CA ALA A 106 2.16 4.30 7.88
C ALA A 106 2.31 3.18 8.90
N TYR A 107 3.55 2.92 9.32
CA TYR A 107 3.89 1.79 10.18
C TYR A 107 4.44 2.24 11.54
N ILE A 108 4.00 1.57 12.59
CA ILE A 108 4.72 1.53 13.86
C ILE A 108 5.59 0.28 13.83
N MET A 109 6.90 0.44 14.04
CA MET A 109 7.89 -0.61 13.85
C MET A 109 8.67 -0.87 15.11
N GLY A 110 8.77 -2.15 15.51
CA GLY A 110 9.80 -2.65 16.41
C GLY A 110 11.10 -2.84 15.64
N GLN A 111 12.23 -2.47 16.24
CA GLN A 111 13.55 -2.62 15.63
C GLN A 111 14.57 -3.18 16.62
N PHE A 112 15.41 -4.10 16.14
CA PHE A 112 16.37 -4.82 16.94
C PHE A 112 17.72 -4.90 16.25
N LYS A 113 18.79 -4.56 16.95
CA LYS A 113 20.15 -4.71 16.44
C LYS A 113 20.49 -6.20 16.38
N VAL A 114 20.82 -6.72 15.20
CA VAL A 114 21.23 -8.11 14.96
C VAL A 114 22.56 -8.09 14.23
N GLY A 115 23.62 -8.43 14.95
CA GLY A 115 24.99 -8.36 14.41
C GLY A 115 25.34 -6.95 13.96
N SER A 116 25.63 -6.81 12.67
CA SER A 116 25.99 -5.53 12.07
C SER A 116 24.83 -4.80 11.40
N GLY A 117 23.60 -5.31 11.51
CA GLY A 117 22.40 -4.75 10.90
C GLY A 117 21.30 -4.49 11.88
N LEU A 118 20.14 -4.11 11.36
CA LEU A 118 18.92 -3.81 12.11
C LEU A 118 17.78 -4.64 11.52
N PHE A 119 17.26 -5.59 12.29
CA PHE A 119 16.02 -6.26 11.97
C PHE A 119 14.85 -5.38 12.43
N TYR A 120 13.82 -5.27 11.59
CA TYR A 120 12.61 -4.53 11.94
C TYR A 120 11.36 -5.27 11.50
N PHE A 121 10.28 -5.08 12.24
CA PHE A 121 8.95 -5.48 11.84
C PHE A 121 7.93 -4.46 12.34
N GLY A 122 6.84 -4.31 11.63
CA GLY A 122 5.83 -3.31 11.99
C GLY A 122 4.49 -3.60 11.35
N ALA A 123 3.51 -2.84 11.80
CA ALA A 123 2.16 -2.84 11.25
C ALA A 123 1.55 -1.45 11.32
N GLY A 124 0.55 -1.21 10.48
CA GLY A 124 -0.19 0.04 10.48
C GLY A 124 -1.14 0.19 9.30
N PRO A 125 -1.90 1.29 9.28
CA PRO A 125 -2.83 1.57 8.20
C PRO A 125 -2.12 1.89 6.89
N TYR A 126 -2.78 1.60 5.78
CA TYR A 126 -2.41 2.14 4.48
C TYR A 126 -3.64 2.66 3.73
N GLY A 127 -3.41 3.60 2.83
CA GLY A 127 -4.40 4.11 1.91
C GLY A 127 -3.89 4.09 0.48
N ILE A 128 -4.76 3.75 -0.47
CA ILE A 128 -4.48 3.81 -1.91
C ILE A 128 -5.45 4.79 -2.56
N ALA A 129 -4.92 5.64 -3.43
CA ALA A 129 -5.69 6.50 -4.33
C ALA A 129 -5.38 6.10 -5.77
N LEU A 130 -6.39 5.56 -6.49
CA LEU A 130 -6.25 5.19 -7.90
C LEU A 130 -6.52 6.41 -8.79
N PHE A 131 -5.64 6.65 -9.76
CA PHE A 131 -5.79 7.70 -10.78
C PHE A 131 -6.41 7.14 -12.05
N THR A 132 -5.94 5.94 -12.48
CA THR A 132 -6.49 5.23 -13.63
C THR A 132 -6.74 3.78 -13.26
N ALA A 133 -7.82 3.23 -13.80
CA ALA A 133 -8.11 1.80 -13.82
C ALA A 133 -8.75 1.48 -15.16
N GLU A 134 -8.06 0.71 -15.96
CA GLU A 134 -8.46 0.36 -17.32
C GLU A 134 -8.67 -1.15 -17.42
N MET A 135 -9.82 -1.55 -17.91
CA MET A 135 -10.16 -2.94 -18.23
C MET A 135 -10.39 -3.07 -19.72
N ASN A 136 -9.48 -3.74 -20.43
CA ASN A 136 -9.51 -3.84 -21.90
C ASN A 136 -9.73 -2.48 -22.58
N ASP A 137 -8.91 -1.47 -22.23
CA ASP A 137 -8.97 -0.10 -22.73
C ASP A 137 -10.23 0.71 -22.35
N VAL A 138 -11.05 0.20 -21.44
CA VAL A 138 -12.22 0.92 -20.91
C VAL A 138 -11.93 1.40 -19.48
N ASP A 139 -12.09 2.70 -19.25
CA ASP A 139 -11.93 3.32 -17.91
C ASP A 139 -13.07 2.87 -16.98
N VAL A 140 -12.73 2.08 -15.95
CA VAL A 140 -13.69 1.52 -14.98
C VAL A 140 -13.80 2.35 -13.69
N LEU A 141 -13.16 3.52 -13.62
CA LEU A 141 -13.33 4.48 -12.53
C LEU A 141 -14.54 5.41 -12.72
N LYS A 142 -15.20 5.39 -13.90
CA LYS A 142 -16.39 6.21 -14.19
C LYS A 142 -17.65 5.58 -13.64
N GLU A 143 -18.50 6.38 -13.01
CA GLU A 143 -19.72 5.98 -12.29
C GLU A 143 -20.84 5.32 -13.14
N ASN A 144 -20.68 5.25 -14.47
CA ASN A 144 -21.74 4.80 -15.39
C ASN A 144 -21.61 3.35 -15.88
N ASN A 145 -20.63 2.60 -15.41
CA ASN A 145 -20.41 1.22 -15.84
C ASN A 145 -21.01 0.24 -14.80
N TYR A 146 -21.53 -0.89 -15.27
CA TYR A 146 -22.00 -2.00 -14.42
C TYR A 146 -20.93 -2.54 -13.45
N PHE A 147 -19.66 -2.24 -13.73
CA PHE A 147 -18.51 -2.58 -12.91
C PHE A 147 -17.73 -1.29 -12.63
N SER A 148 -17.90 -0.73 -11.44
CA SER A 148 -17.21 0.50 -11.03
C SER A 148 -16.28 0.21 -9.87
N LEU A 149 -14.98 0.54 -10.03
CA LEU A 149 -13.98 0.42 -8.98
C LEU A 149 -13.95 1.67 -8.08
N SER A 150 -13.74 1.43 -6.80
CA SER A 150 -13.51 2.51 -5.85
C SER A 150 -12.14 3.16 -6.09
N ARG A 151 -12.12 4.49 -6.21
CA ARG A 151 -10.87 5.27 -6.30
C ARG A 151 -10.02 5.20 -5.05
N TRP A 152 -10.62 4.86 -3.92
CA TRP A 152 -9.98 4.83 -2.62
C TRP A 152 -10.08 3.44 -2.02
N ASN A 153 -8.95 2.94 -1.57
CA ASN A 153 -8.89 1.71 -0.80
C ASN A 153 -8.11 1.97 0.50
N LEU A 154 -8.56 1.37 1.59
CA LEU A 154 -7.96 1.48 2.91
C LEU A 154 -7.81 0.09 3.50
N GLY A 155 -6.75 -0.11 4.25
CA GLY A 155 -6.50 -1.39 4.91
C GLY A 155 -5.42 -1.31 5.97
N VAL A 156 -4.97 -2.49 6.39
CA VAL A 156 -3.87 -2.67 7.34
C VAL A 156 -2.75 -3.41 6.65
N GLY A 157 -1.53 -2.89 6.82
CA GLY A 157 -0.30 -3.49 6.30
C GLY A 157 0.60 -3.98 7.42
N MET A 158 1.38 -5.01 7.12
CA MET A 158 2.49 -5.48 7.93
C MET A 158 3.77 -5.42 7.11
N ILE A 159 4.87 -5.08 7.75
CA ILE A 159 6.21 -5.02 7.15
C ILE A 159 7.20 -5.75 8.06
N ALA A 160 8.10 -6.51 7.47
CA ALA A 160 9.28 -7.03 8.14
C ALA A 160 10.49 -6.89 7.22
N GLY A 161 11.66 -6.62 7.79
CA GLY A 161 12.83 -6.43 6.97
C GLY A 161 14.13 -6.38 7.77
N PHE A 162 15.21 -6.26 7.00
CA PHE A 162 16.55 -6.16 7.53
C PHE A 162 17.28 -5.00 6.84
N GLU A 163 17.91 -4.14 7.64
CA GLU A 163 18.69 -3.01 7.21
C GLU A 163 20.18 -3.26 7.51
N LEU A 164 20.99 -3.15 6.50
CA LEU A 164 22.46 -3.22 6.62
C LEU A 164 23.03 -1.89 7.16
N LYS A 165 24.24 -1.91 7.71
CA LYS A 165 24.93 -0.69 8.19
C LYS A 165 25.08 0.40 7.13
N CYS A 166 25.17 0.02 5.86
CA CYS A 166 25.27 0.97 4.75
C CYS A 166 23.95 1.64 4.38
N GLY A 167 22.85 1.34 5.06
CA GLY A 167 21.52 1.87 4.78
C GLY A 167 20.69 1.05 3.79
N LEU A 168 21.24 -0.01 3.19
CA LEU A 168 20.51 -0.89 2.29
C LEU A 168 19.50 -1.73 3.09
N GLN A 169 18.26 -1.78 2.63
CA GLN A 169 17.15 -2.48 3.26
C GLN A 169 16.58 -3.56 2.33
N PHE A 170 16.22 -4.69 2.92
CA PHE A 170 15.40 -5.75 2.30
C PHE A 170 14.14 -5.90 3.13
N ASN A 171 12.98 -5.96 2.48
CA ASN A 171 11.71 -6.07 3.20
C ASN A 171 10.72 -6.97 2.48
N VAL A 172 9.82 -7.51 3.29
CA VAL A 172 8.61 -8.20 2.85
C VAL A 172 7.42 -7.47 3.47
N ASN A 173 6.34 -7.33 2.71
CA ASN A 173 5.13 -6.69 3.18
C ASN A 173 3.93 -7.56 2.86
N TYR A 174 2.93 -7.48 3.73
CA TYR A 174 1.61 -8.05 3.48
C TYR A 174 0.56 -7.00 3.81
N LYS A 175 -0.38 -6.79 2.89
CA LYS A 175 -1.44 -5.80 2.99
C LYS A 175 -2.79 -6.47 2.85
N TYR A 176 -3.68 -6.16 3.78
CA TYR A 176 -5.06 -6.63 3.83
C TYR A 176 -6.00 -5.45 3.63
N ALA A 177 -6.78 -5.48 2.53
CA ALA A 177 -7.80 -4.46 2.28
C ALA A 177 -9.00 -4.68 3.21
N MET A 178 -9.45 -3.62 3.88
CA MET A 178 -10.58 -3.66 4.80
C MET A 178 -11.90 -3.28 4.14
N PHE A 179 -11.85 -2.63 2.97
CA PHE A 179 -13.05 -2.17 2.27
C PHE A 179 -13.19 -2.85 0.92
N ASN A 180 -14.44 -3.01 0.50
CA ASN A 180 -14.77 -3.54 -0.82
C ASN A 180 -14.26 -2.59 -1.91
N SER A 181 -13.53 -3.12 -2.87
CA SER A 181 -13.01 -2.36 -4.02
C SER A 181 -14.10 -2.01 -5.05
N LEU A 182 -15.30 -2.58 -4.94
CA LEU A 182 -16.44 -2.33 -5.84
C LEU A 182 -17.39 -1.29 -5.24
N GLN A 183 -17.81 -0.29 -6.03
CA GLN A 183 -18.70 0.79 -5.55
C GLN A 183 -20.18 0.41 -5.49
N ASN A 184 -20.67 -0.46 -6.38
CA ASN A 184 -22.09 -0.77 -6.56
C ASN A 184 -22.45 -2.21 -6.17
N ALA A 185 -21.77 -2.81 -5.23
CA ALA A 185 -21.91 -4.23 -4.98
C ALA A 185 -22.76 -4.53 -3.74
N ASP A 186 -24.08 -4.38 -3.85
CA ASP A 186 -25.00 -5.09 -2.95
C ASP A 186 -24.92 -6.62 -3.11
N VAL A 187 -24.26 -7.10 -4.16
CA VAL A 187 -24.26 -8.52 -4.57
C VAL A 187 -22.85 -9.13 -4.62
N ALA A 188 -21.79 -8.33 -4.78
CA ALA A 188 -20.43 -8.84 -4.97
C ALA A 188 -19.41 -8.14 -4.08
N ASN A 189 -18.57 -8.92 -3.39
CA ASN A 189 -17.47 -8.41 -2.57
C ASN A 189 -16.14 -8.81 -3.20
N MET A 190 -15.25 -7.82 -3.39
CA MET A 190 -13.88 -8.03 -3.83
C MET A 190 -12.93 -7.44 -2.80
N ILE A 191 -12.21 -8.30 -2.11
CA ILE A 191 -11.17 -7.93 -1.15
C ILE A 191 -9.82 -8.29 -1.76
N GLU A 192 -8.97 -7.29 -1.92
CA GLU A 192 -7.63 -7.48 -2.47
C GLU A 192 -6.60 -7.57 -1.35
N ASN A 193 -5.87 -8.68 -1.28
CA ASN A 193 -4.70 -8.86 -0.44
C ASN A 193 -3.45 -8.76 -1.31
N THR A 194 -2.41 -8.14 -0.80
CA THR A 194 -1.16 -7.95 -1.55
C THR A 194 0.02 -8.41 -0.71
N ALA A 195 0.86 -9.27 -1.28
CA ALA A 195 2.18 -9.61 -0.75
C ALA A 195 3.25 -8.96 -1.62
N SER A 196 4.28 -8.38 -1.01
CA SER A 196 5.38 -7.76 -1.73
C SER A 196 6.74 -8.05 -1.11
N ILE A 197 7.75 -8.03 -1.96
CA ILE A 197 9.16 -8.03 -1.58
C ILE A 197 9.80 -6.75 -2.12
N GLY A 198 10.67 -6.15 -1.36
CA GLY A 198 11.24 -4.86 -1.72
C GLY A 198 12.67 -4.67 -1.28
N ILE A 199 13.28 -3.70 -1.92
CA ILE A 199 14.60 -3.17 -1.60
C ILE A 199 14.48 -1.68 -1.37
N GLY A 200 15.21 -1.15 -0.39
CA GLY A 200 15.25 0.26 -0.09
C GLY A 200 16.66 0.73 0.27
N TYR A 201 16.82 2.03 0.33
CA TYR A 201 18.04 2.65 0.80
C TYR A 201 17.71 3.84 1.69
N ARG A 202 18.24 3.84 2.91
CA ARG A 202 18.12 4.92 3.88
C ARG A 202 19.37 5.80 3.86
N PHE A 203 19.16 7.08 3.70
CA PHE A 203 20.22 8.10 3.70
C PHE A 203 20.58 8.56 5.11
#